data_401f2cb9e6b1a595123d0d8c09734514
#
_entry.id   401f2cb9e6b1a595123d0d8c09734514
#
_cell.length_a   1.000
_cell.length_b   1.000
_cell.length_c   1.000
_cell.angle_alpha   90.00
_cell.angle_beta   90.00
_cell.angle_gamma   90.00
#
_symmetry.space_group_name_H-M   'P 1'
#
loop_
_entity.id
_entity.type
_entity.pdbx_description
1 polymer ?
#
loop_
_entity_poly.entity_id
_entity_poly.type
_entity_poly.pdbx_seq_one_letter_code
_entity_poly.pdbx_strand_id
1 'polypeptide(L)'
;DYALGKELIALAKDLNINIFENNKVNQVNTDGIIDKNQFDKIILAVGPWSKILLEENNIQSKKDIDYIKGSHLIIGREIESGLMFSSICKSRYIFALPYKGYTLLGTTEEKVSRPEMPEISKGEIRYLIDSYNEIIKTPISDSEIIDSYAGVRPLIKSKDNYHNSSRDFFIQENDSLLTIFGGKWTTSPSIARKIVTMI
;
A
#
# COMPACT_ATOMS: atom_id res chain seq x y z
N ASP A 1 -2.10 11.67 2.01
CA ASP A 1 -1.26 11.09 0.93
C ASP A 1 -1.68 11.60 -0.46
N TYR A 2 -2.99 11.70 -0.76
CA TYR A 2 -3.48 12.15 -2.08
C TYR A 2 -2.99 13.56 -2.48
N ALA A 3 -3.07 14.54 -1.57
CA ALA A 3 -2.62 15.90 -1.84
C ALA A 3 -1.11 15.93 -2.15
N LEU A 4 -0.30 15.27 -1.32
CA LEU A 4 1.14 15.16 -1.55
C LEU A 4 1.47 14.48 -2.88
N GLY A 5 0.72 13.44 -3.28
CA GLY A 5 0.89 12.80 -4.58
C GLY A 5 0.65 13.76 -5.73
N LYS A 6 -0.37 14.61 -5.64
CA LYS A 6 -0.65 15.64 -6.66
C LYS A 6 0.47 16.68 -6.75
N GLU A 7 0.99 17.14 -5.62
CA GLU A 7 2.11 18.09 -5.58
C GLU A 7 3.38 17.49 -6.20
N LEU A 8 3.68 16.21 -5.92
CA LEU A 8 4.82 15.53 -6.54
C LEU A 8 4.67 15.40 -8.06
N ILE A 9 3.46 15.13 -8.55
CA ILE A 9 3.19 15.10 -9.99
C ILE A 9 3.37 16.49 -10.61
N ALA A 10 2.87 17.54 -9.96
CA ALA A 10 3.06 18.91 -10.43
C ALA A 10 4.54 19.27 -10.50
N LEU A 11 5.29 18.99 -9.43
CA LEU A 11 6.74 19.21 -9.39
C LEU A 11 7.49 18.44 -10.48
N ALA A 12 7.12 17.19 -10.74
CA ALA A 12 7.73 16.40 -11.81
C ALA A 12 7.52 17.03 -13.18
N LYS A 13 6.33 17.60 -13.45
CA LYS A 13 6.03 18.32 -14.68
C LYS A 13 6.85 19.61 -14.80
N ASP A 14 6.97 20.37 -13.72
CA ASP A 14 7.77 21.60 -13.66
C ASP A 14 9.27 21.33 -13.92
N LEU A 15 9.74 20.13 -13.52
CA LEU A 15 11.09 19.64 -13.79
C LEU A 15 11.25 18.99 -15.19
N ASN A 16 10.24 19.10 -16.06
CA ASN A 16 10.20 18.49 -17.40
C ASN A 16 10.37 16.96 -17.38
N ILE A 17 9.90 16.27 -16.34
CA ILE A 17 9.85 14.83 -16.30
C ILE A 17 8.62 14.35 -17.09
N ASN A 18 8.83 13.50 -18.07
CA ASN A 18 7.75 12.91 -18.84
C ASN A 18 6.95 11.92 -17.99
N ILE A 19 5.64 12.12 -17.89
CA ILE A 19 4.71 11.25 -17.18
C ILE A 19 3.75 10.64 -18.20
N PHE A 20 3.72 9.32 -18.29
CA PHE A 20 2.85 8.57 -19.20
C PHE A 20 1.76 7.87 -18.38
N GLU A 21 0.60 8.50 -18.27
CA GLU A 21 -0.59 7.93 -17.60
C GLU A 21 -1.29 6.93 -18.53
N ASN A 22 -2.02 5.97 -17.95
CA ASN A 22 -2.75 4.93 -18.69
C ASN A 22 -1.87 4.10 -19.64
N ASN A 23 -0.59 4.02 -19.35
CA ASN A 23 0.40 3.28 -20.15
C ASN A 23 0.89 2.07 -19.34
N LYS A 24 0.23 0.92 -19.52
CA LYS A 24 0.61 -0.32 -18.85
C LYS A 24 1.90 -0.85 -19.46
N VAL A 25 2.91 -1.07 -18.64
CA VAL A 25 4.13 -1.80 -19.00
C VAL A 25 3.84 -3.29 -18.95
N ASN A 26 4.12 -4.02 -20.03
CA ASN A 26 3.90 -5.46 -20.12
C ASN A 26 5.22 -6.24 -20.10
N GLN A 27 6.27 -5.68 -20.69
CA GLN A 27 7.56 -6.35 -20.78
C GLN A 27 8.67 -5.47 -20.19
N VAL A 28 9.53 -6.10 -19.41
CA VAL A 28 10.74 -5.50 -18.86
C VAL A 28 11.84 -6.54 -18.84
N ASN A 29 13.07 -6.12 -19.09
CA ASN A 29 14.22 -7.00 -18.95
C ASN A 29 15.36 -6.35 -18.15
N THR A 30 16.40 -7.10 -17.91
CA THR A 30 17.57 -6.63 -17.15
C THR A 30 18.51 -5.78 -17.98
N ASP A 31 18.41 -5.81 -19.30
CA ASP A 31 19.27 -5.06 -20.23
C ASP A 31 18.78 -3.61 -20.44
N GLY A 32 17.74 -3.21 -19.73
CA GLY A 32 17.23 -1.83 -19.81
C GLY A 32 16.11 -1.65 -20.85
N ILE A 33 15.40 -2.71 -21.24
CA ILE A 33 14.29 -2.58 -22.21
C ILE A 33 12.95 -2.62 -21.49
N ILE A 34 12.08 -1.64 -21.76
CA ILE A 34 10.66 -1.63 -21.43
C ILE A 34 9.87 -1.67 -22.74
N ASP A 35 9.06 -2.74 -22.93
CA ASP A 35 8.32 -3.05 -24.15
C ASP A 35 9.25 -3.06 -25.38
N LYS A 36 9.47 -1.92 -26.03
CA LYS A 36 10.39 -1.81 -27.19
C LYS A 36 11.38 -0.64 -27.05
N ASN A 37 11.41 0.01 -25.89
CA ASN A 37 12.21 1.20 -25.66
C ASN A 37 13.42 0.86 -24.79
N GLN A 38 14.58 1.36 -25.16
CA GLN A 38 15.83 1.23 -24.41
C GLN A 38 15.99 2.39 -23.42
N PHE A 39 16.41 2.05 -22.20
CA PHE A 39 16.72 2.98 -21.10
C PHE A 39 18.05 2.59 -20.46
N ASP A 40 18.80 3.56 -19.97
CA ASP A 40 20.06 3.32 -19.22
C ASP A 40 19.81 2.59 -17.92
N LYS A 41 18.74 3.00 -17.21
CA LYS A 41 18.28 2.38 -15.95
C LYS A 41 16.76 2.33 -15.89
N ILE A 42 16.25 1.24 -15.35
CA ILE A 42 14.82 1.03 -15.07
C ILE A 42 14.64 0.88 -13.57
N ILE A 43 13.66 1.58 -13.00
CA ILE A 43 13.31 1.48 -11.57
C ILE A 43 11.87 1.00 -11.47
N LEU A 44 11.68 -0.24 -11.01
CA LEU A 44 10.35 -0.80 -10.72
C LEU A 44 9.92 -0.37 -9.32
N ALA A 45 9.10 0.67 -9.23
CA ALA A 45 8.47 1.15 -8.00
C ALA A 45 6.97 0.82 -7.98
N VAL A 46 6.60 -0.37 -8.41
CA VAL A 46 5.21 -0.80 -8.66
C VAL A 46 4.54 -1.45 -7.44
N GLY A 47 5.14 -1.33 -6.25
CA GLY A 47 4.55 -1.76 -4.98
C GLY A 47 4.20 -3.25 -4.96
N PRO A 48 2.93 -3.62 -4.71
CA PRO A 48 2.54 -5.02 -4.58
C PRO A 48 2.68 -5.84 -5.88
N TRP A 49 2.78 -5.19 -7.03
CA TRP A 49 2.98 -5.88 -8.32
C TRP A 49 4.43 -6.18 -8.66
N SER A 50 5.41 -5.73 -7.84
CA SER A 50 6.84 -5.91 -8.15
C SER A 50 7.22 -7.37 -8.40
N LYS A 51 6.80 -8.29 -7.53
CA LYS A 51 7.10 -9.72 -7.68
C LYS A 51 6.41 -10.31 -8.91
N ILE A 52 5.14 -9.97 -9.13
CA ILE A 52 4.34 -10.47 -10.27
C ILE A 52 5.00 -10.06 -11.59
N LEU A 53 5.37 -8.78 -11.72
CA LEU A 53 6.00 -8.28 -12.95
C LEU A 53 7.34 -8.95 -13.22
N LEU A 54 8.15 -9.23 -12.20
CA LEU A 54 9.39 -9.99 -12.37
C LEU A 54 9.12 -11.43 -12.84
N GLU A 55 8.16 -12.13 -12.22
CA GLU A 55 7.77 -13.50 -12.57
C GLU A 55 7.24 -13.58 -14.01
N GLU A 56 6.37 -12.65 -14.42
CA GLU A 56 5.83 -12.58 -15.79
C GLU A 56 6.92 -12.35 -16.84
N ASN A 57 8.04 -11.74 -16.45
CA ASN A 57 9.19 -11.50 -17.33
C ASN A 57 10.36 -12.49 -17.12
N ASN A 58 10.14 -13.60 -16.42
CA ASN A 58 11.14 -14.63 -16.12
C ASN A 58 12.38 -14.09 -15.37
N ILE A 59 12.23 -13.03 -14.59
CA ILE A 59 13.29 -12.46 -13.77
C ILE A 59 13.13 -13.00 -12.34
N GLN A 60 14.17 -13.62 -11.82
CA GLN A 60 14.13 -14.21 -10.49
C GLN A 60 14.03 -13.15 -9.40
N SER A 61 13.01 -13.23 -8.56
CA SER A 61 12.89 -12.42 -7.35
C SER A 61 13.78 -12.96 -6.23
N LYS A 62 14.62 -12.09 -5.65
CA LYS A 62 15.46 -12.42 -4.48
C LYS A 62 14.68 -12.34 -3.15
N LYS A 63 13.48 -11.78 -3.17
CA LYS A 63 12.60 -11.65 -2.00
C LYS A 63 11.21 -12.17 -2.30
N ASP A 64 10.62 -12.80 -1.31
CA ASP A 64 9.22 -13.18 -1.32
C ASP A 64 8.38 -12.10 -0.62
N ILE A 65 7.13 -11.94 -1.04
CA ILE A 65 6.22 -10.92 -0.54
C ILE A 65 4.97 -11.58 0.01
N ASP A 66 4.55 -11.15 1.18
CA ASP A 66 3.21 -11.39 1.70
C ASP A 66 2.31 -10.19 1.34
N TYR A 67 1.16 -10.48 0.75
CA TYR A 67 0.14 -9.49 0.43
C TYR A 67 -0.81 -9.35 1.60
N ILE A 68 -0.80 -8.19 2.26
CA ILE A 68 -1.62 -7.92 3.42
C ILE A 68 -2.63 -6.83 3.09
N LYS A 69 -3.88 -7.25 2.92
CA LYS A 69 -5.02 -6.36 2.72
C LYS A 69 -5.32 -5.60 4.02
N GLY A 70 -5.60 -4.32 3.90
CA GLY A 70 -6.09 -3.48 4.97
C GLY A 70 -7.27 -2.66 4.48
N SER A 71 -8.38 -2.76 5.20
CA SER A 71 -9.65 -2.14 4.83
C SER A 71 -10.05 -1.05 5.82
N HIS A 72 -10.80 -0.06 5.32
CA HIS A 72 -11.33 1.04 6.10
C HIS A 72 -12.81 1.24 5.79
N LEU A 73 -13.56 1.71 6.78
CA LEU A 73 -14.94 2.16 6.65
C LEU A 73 -15.01 3.69 6.79
N ILE A 74 -15.92 4.30 6.05
CA ILE A 74 -16.34 5.68 6.24
C ILE A 74 -17.71 5.63 6.90
N ILE A 75 -17.80 6.11 8.13
CA ILE A 75 -19.02 6.10 8.94
C ILE A 75 -19.68 7.47 8.88
N GLY A 76 -21.00 7.52 8.68
CA GLY A 76 -21.82 8.71 8.55
C GLY A 76 -22.01 9.52 9.83
N ARG A 77 -21.15 9.31 10.82
CA ARG A 77 -21.11 10.01 12.09
C ARG A 77 -19.76 10.69 12.25
N GLU A 78 -19.75 11.97 12.51
CA GLU A 78 -18.53 12.73 12.77
C GLU A 78 -18.04 12.54 14.20
N ILE A 79 -16.71 12.56 14.39
CA ILE A 79 -16.05 12.64 15.69
C ILE A 79 -15.13 13.87 15.71
N GLU A 80 -15.04 14.53 16.87
CA GLU A 80 -14.23 15.74 17.02
C GLU A 80 -12.73 15.46 17.06
N SER A 81 -12.35 14.31 17.61
CA SER A 81 -10.95 13.94 17.84
C SER A 81 -10.64 12.54 17.39
N GLY A 82 -9.44 12.33 16.89
CA GLY A 82 -8.95 10.99 16.53
C GLY A 82 -8.80 10.08 17.75
N LEU A 83 -9.24 8.84 17.61
CA LEU A 83 -9.13 7.80 18.62
C LEU A 83 -8.22 6.68 18.13
N MET A 84 -7.39 6.16 19.03
CA MET A 84 -6.65 4.91 18.84
C MET A 84 -7.06 3.95 19.97
N PHE A 85 -7.51 2.77 19.62
CA PHE A 85 -8.02 1.79 20.57
C PHE A 85 -7.66 0.37 20.18
N SER A 86 -7.68 -0.53 21.17
CA SER A 86 -7.46 -1.96 20.92
C SER A 86 -8.64 -2.57 20.20
N SER A 87 -8.38 -3.45 19.25
CA SER A 87 -9.42 -4.25 18.61
C SER A 87 -10.09 -5.21 19.61
N ILE A 88 -11.26 -5.72 19.27
CA ILE A 88 -12.02 -6.66 20.10
C ILE A 88 -11.20 -7.90 20.50
N CYS A 89 -10.33 -8.39 19.63
CA CYS A 89 -9.41 -9.50 19.94
C CYS A 89 -8.10 -9.04 20.63
N LYS A 90 -7.95 -7.75 20.94
CA LYS A 90 -6.77 -7.14 21.57
C LYS A 90 -5.42 -7.43 20.88
N SER A 91 -5.46 -7.87 19.65
CA SER A 91 -4.27 -8.25 18.89
C SER A 91 -3.59 -7.06 18.19
N ARG A 92 -4.30 -5.93 18.05
CA ARG A 92 -3.83 -4.75 17.32
C ARG A 92 -4.60 -3.48 17.69
N TYR A 93 -4.08 -2.34 17.24
CA TYR A 93 -4.76 -1.06 17.34
C TYR A 93 -5.57 -0.75 16.07
N ILE A 94 -6.73 -0.13 16.26
CA ILE A 94 -7.60 0.43 15.24
C ILE A 94 -7.66 1.94 15.49
N PHE A 95 -7.85 2.70 14.40
CA PHE A 95 -8.00 4.14 14.45
C PHE A 95 -9.41 4.52 14.00
N ALA A 96 -10.03 5.49 14.70
CA ALA A 96 -11.16 6.24 14.23
C ALA A 96 -10.71 7.69 14.09
N LEU A 97 -10.72 8.24 12.89
CA LEU A 97 -10.18 9.57 12.59
C LEU A 97 -11.26 10.47 11.99
N PRO A 98 -11.31 11.78 12.35
CA PRO A 98 -12.14 12.74 11.63
C PRO A 98 -11.78 12.77 10.14
N TYR A 99 -12.77 12.70 9.27
CA TYR A 99 -12.56 12.67 7.83
C TYR A 99 -13.70 13.33 7.07
N LYS A 100 -13.55 14.62 6.68
CA LYS A 100 -14.50 15.36 5.84
C LYS A 100 -15.94 15.35 6.35
N GLY A 101 -16.16 15.51 7.66
CA GLY A 101 -17.49 15.45 8.27
C GLY A 101 -17.99 14.02 8.58
N TYR A 102 -17.12 13.01 8.40
CA TYR A 102 -17.37 11.60 8.67
C TYR A 102 -16.30 11.05 9.62
N THR A 103 -16.42 9.79 9.97
CA THR A 103 -15.36 9.05 10.68
C THR A 103 -14.74 8.02 9.76
N LEU A 104 -13.41 8.07 9.60
CA LEU A 104 -12.62 7.03 8.97
C LEU A 104 -12.22 6.00 10.01
N LEU A 105 -12.74 4.78 9.91
CA LEU A 105 -12.51 3.68 10.84
C LEU A 105 -11.65 2.59 10.20
N GLY A 106 -10.53 2.22 10.79
CA GLY A 106 -9.62 1.19 10.27
C GLY A 106 -8.30 1.16 11.01
N THR A 107 -7.49 0.22 10.68
CA THR A 107 -7.46 -0.67 9.51
C THR A 107 -7.57 -2.14 9.95
N THR A 108 -8.00 -2.98 9.04
CA THR A 108 -7.90 -4.45 9.17
C THR A 108 -6.54 -4.97 8.71
N GLU A 109 -6.28 -6.26 8.89
CA GLU A 109 -5.15 -6.99 8.30
C GLU A 109 -5.60 -8.41 7.94
N GLU A 110 -5.67 -8.66 6.64
CA GLU A 110 -6.01 -9.97 6.09
C GLU A 110 -4.98 -10.35 5.03
N LYS A 111 -4.42 -11.57 5.14
CA LYS A 111 -3.51 -12.08 4.11
C LYS A 111 -4.31 -12.50 2.89
N VAL A 112 -3.91 -12.02 1.72
CA VAL A 112 -4.51 -12.34 0.43
C VAL A 112 -3.49 -12.98 -0.49
N SER A 113 -3.96 -13.69 -1.51
CA SER A 113 -3.08 -14.37 -2.47
C SER A 113 -2.52 -13.44 -3.53
N ARG A 114 -3.25 -12.39 -3.89
CA ARG A 114 -2.93 -11.45 -4.97
C ARG A 114 -3.37 -10.03 -4.61
N PRO A 115 -2.75 -9.00 -5.21
CA PRO A 115 -3.05 -7.60 -4.87
C PRO A 115 -4.20 -6.98 -5.66
N GLU A 116 -4.75 -7.66 -6.66
CA GLU A 116 -5.75 -7.10 -7.55
C GLU A 116 -7.10 -6.89 -6.87
N MET A 117 -7.71 -5.74 -7.10
CA MET A 117 -9.08 -5.36 -6.71
C MET A 117 -9.48 -5.79 -5.29
N PRO A 118 -8.75 -5.35 -4.26
CA PRO A 118 -9.09 -5.72 -2.89
C PRO A 118 -10.42 -5.08 -2.48
N GLU A 119 -11.36 -5.91 -2.03
CA GLU A 119 -12.64 -5.48 -1.45
C GLU A 119 -12.68 -5.81 0.02
N ILE A 120 -13.41 -5.00 0.79
CA ILE A 120 -13.66 -5.29 2.19
C ILE A 120 -14.63 -6.48 2.32
N SER A 121 -14.29 -7.43 3.18
CA SER A 121 -15.16 -8.57 3.47
C SER A 121 -16.19 -8.23 4.57
N LYS A 122 -17.30 -8.97 4.60
CA LYS A 122 -18.30 -8.85 5.68
C LYS A 122 -17.69 -9.10 7.07
N GLY A 123 -16.69 -9.99 7.13
CA GLY A 123 -15.96 -10.26 8.37
C GLY A 123 -15.16 -9.06 8.85
N GLU A 124 -14.51 -8.34 7.94
CA GLU A 124 -13.76 -7.12 8.27
C GLU A 124 -14.68 -5.97 8.69
N ILE A 125 -15.83 -5.82 8.02
CA ILE A 125 -16.86 -4.83 8.41
C ILE A 125 -17.27 -5.09 9.86
N ARG A 126 -17.67 -6.33 10.17
CA ARG A 126 -18.09 -6.72 11.50
C ARG A 126 -17.00 -6.51 12.55
N TYR A 127 -15.79 -6.93 12.24
CA TYR A 127 -14.63 -6.73 13.11
C TYR A 127 -14.40 -5.26 13.46
N LEU A 128 -14.48 -4.35 12.48
CA LEU A 128 -14.29 -2.92 12.69
C LEU A 128 -15.43 -2.31 13.51
N ILE A 129 -16.69 -2.64 13.18
CA ILE A 129 -17.87 -2.13 13.89
C ILE A 129 -17.90 -2.63 15.33
N ASP A 130 -17.74 -3.93 15.55
CA ASP A 130 -17.75 -4.52 16.89
C ASP A 130 -16.62 -3.93 17.76
N SER A 131 -15.41 -3.77 17.19
CA SER A 131 -14.29 -3.16 17.91
C SER A 131 -14.55 -1.68 18.27
N TYR A 132 -15.19 -0.93 17.40
CA TYR A 132 -15.52 0.48 17.65
C TYR A 132 -16.64 0.61 18.68
N ASN A 133 -17.66 -0.25 18.61
CA ASN A 133 -18.79 -0.25 19.52
C ASN A 133 -18.40 -0.58 20.96
N GLU A 134 -17.30 -1.27 21.20
CA GLU A 134 -16.77 -1.53 22.55
C GLU A 134 -16.33 -0.25 23.27
N ILE A 135 -16.02 0.84 22.54
CA ILE A 135 -15.44 2.05 23.16
C ILE A 135 -16.35 3.26 23.09
N ILE A 136 -17.44 3.22 22.33
CA ILE A 136 -18.35 4.36 22.16
C ILE A 136 -19.64 4.16 22.94
N LYS A 137 -20.24 5.26 23.41
CA LYS A 137 -21.47 5.24 24.22
C LYS A 137 -22.71 4.85 23.40
N THR A 138 -22.77 5.31 22.15
CA THR A 138 -23.90 5.06 21.24
C THR A 138 -23.42 4.19 20.10
N PRO A 139 -23.70 2.88 20.12
CA PRO A 139 -23.25 1.96 19.08
C PRO A 139 -23.69 2.41 17.69
N ILE A 140 -22.85 2.10 16.69
CA ILE A 140 -23.16 2.26 15.26
C ILE A 140 -23.60 0.91 14.68
N SER A 141 -24.32 0.99 13.55
CA SER A 141 -24.76 -0.17 12.79
C SER A 141 -24.27 -0.10 11.34
N ASP A 142 -24.44 -1.19 10.60
CA ASP A 142 -24.07 -1.28 9.18
C ASP A 142 -24.75 -0.19 8.31
N SER A 143 -25.94 0.27 8.72
CA SER A 143 -26.67 1.33 7.99
C SER A 143 -25.99 2.71 8.05
N GLU A 144 -25.05 2.90 8.93
CA GLU A 144 -24.26 4.15 9.04
C GLU A 144 -22.97 4.10 8.21
N ILE A 145 -22.69 3.00 7.53
CA ILE A 145 -21.57 2.89 6.59
C ILE A 145 -21.92 3.66 5.32
N ILE A 146 -21.16 4.71 5.03
CA ILE A 146 -21.34 5.53 3.82
C ILE A 146 -20.52 4.97 2.67
N ASP A 147 -19.29 4.52 2.96
CA ASP A 147 -18.36 4.00 1.95
C ASP A 147 -17.30 3.12 2.62
N SER A 148 -16.53 2.40 1.80
CA SER A 148 -15.40 1.61 2.24
C SER A 148 -14.32 1.55 1.17
N TYR A 149 -13.08 1.32 1.58
CA TYR A 149 -11.99 1.02 0.67
C TYR A 149 -11.01 0.05 1.28
N ALA A 150 -10.30 -0.65 0.42
CA ALA A 150 -9.24 -1.56 0.79
C ALA A 150 -7.99 -1.33 -0.05
N GLY A 151 -6.84 -1.68 0.48
CA GLY A 151 -5.57 -1.64 -0.22
C GLY A 151 -4.68 -2.80 0.22
N VAL A 152 -3.75 -3.22 -0.65
CA VAL A 152 -2.82 -4.31 -0.34
C VAL A 152 -1.43 -3.76 -0.08
N ARG A 153 -0.85 -4.15 1.05
CA ARG A 153 0.52 -3.83 1.44
C ARG A 153 1.43 -4.98 1.04
N PRO A 154 2.50 -4.74 0.27
CA PRO A 154 3.53 -5.73 0.04
C PRO A 154 4.49 -5.75 1.22
N LEU A 155 4.41 -6.78 2.07
CA LEU A 155 5.38 -6.97 3.15
C LEU A 155 6.45 -7.98 2.71
N ILE A 156 7.70 -7.66 2.92
CA ILE A 156 8.79 -8.61 2.68
C ILE A 156 8.60 -9.78 3.65
N LYS A 157 8.45 -10.98 3.09
CA LYS A 157 8.22 -12.19 3.87
C LYS A 157 9.38 -12.43 4.83
N SER A 158 9.07 -12.53 6.12
CA SER A 158 10.01 -12.94 7.14
C SER A 158 9.85 -14.42 7.46
N LYS A 159 10.85 -15.00 8.15
CA LYS A 159 10.74 -16.39 8.65
C LYS A 159 9.70 -16.52 9.77
N ASP A 160 9.41 -15.40 10.43
CA ASP A 160 8.43 -15.28 11.51
C ASP A 160 7.04 -14.92 10.95
N ASN A 161 6.04 -14.87 11.82
CA ASN A 161 4.67 -14.50 11.46
C ASN A 161 4.62 -13.10 10.81
N TYR A 162 3.78 -12.91 9.78
CA TYR A 162 3.64 -11.64 9.03
C TYR A 162 3.29 -10.43 9.91
N HIS A 163 2.70 -10.64 11.09
CA HIS A 163 2.45 -9.59 12.08
C HIS A 163 3.74 -8.92 12.59
N ASN A 164 4.86 -9.65 12.56
CA ASN A 164 6.19 -9.16 12.95
C ASN A 164 7.06 -8.81 11.74
N SER A 165 6.50 -8.88 10.52
CA SER A 165 7.25 -8.56 9.30
C SER A 165 7.67 -7.10 9.29
N SER A 166 8.94 -6.85 9.05
CA SER A 166 9.48 -5.49 8.92
C SER A 166 8.79 -4.79 7.75
N ARG A 167 8.38 -3.54 7.99
CA ARG A 167 7.91 -2.63 6.94
C ARG A 167 9.08 -1.91 6.27
N ASP A 168 10.26 -2.52 6.29
CA ASP A 168 11.44 -2.05 5.59
C ASP A 168 11.30 -2.24 4.07
N PHE A 169 12.26 -1.73 3.35
CA PHE A 169 12.34 -1.92 1.91
C PHE A 169 13.60 -2.71 1.55
N PHE A 170 13.54 -3.35 0.42
CA PHE A 170 14.67 -4.02 -0.21
C PHE A 170 14.76 -3.59 -1.68
N ILE A 171 15.96 -3.26 -2.14
CA ILE A 171 16.23 -2.97 -3.55
C ILE A 171 16.97 -4.17 -4.13
N GLN A 172 16.39 -4.77 -5.13
CA GLN A 172 17.03 -5.80 -5.94
C GLN A 172 17.63 -5.16 -7.18
N GLU A 173 18.90 -5.39 -7.40
CA GLU A 173 19.61 -4.96 -8.60
C GLU A 173 19.85 -6.14 -9.52
N ASN A 174 19.51 -5.96 -10.79
CA ASN A 174 19.73 -6.88 -11.91
C ASN A 174 20.18 -6.03 -13.11
N ASP A 175 21.47 -5.83 -13.29
CA ASP A 175 22.08 -5.03 -14.37
C ASP A 175 21.47 -3.61 -14.46
N SER A 176 20.69 -3.34 -15.52
CA SER A 176 20.01 -2.05 -15.68
C SER A 176 18.70 -1.92 -14.91
N LEU A 177 18.22 -3.00 -14.24
CA LEU A 177 16.93 -3.04 -13.57
C LEU A 177 17.09 -2.98 -12.05
N LEU A 178 16.47 -1.97 -11.41
CA LEU A 178 16.31 -1.85 -9.97
C LEU A 178 14.86 -2.10 -9.58
N THR A 179 14.61 -3.08 -8.72
CA THR A 179 13.25 -3.39 -8.24
C THR A 179 13.13 -3.08 -6.76
N ILE A 180 12.12 -2.31 -6.38
CA ILE A 180 11.83 -1.94 -5.00
C ILE A 180 10.76 -2.86 -4.44
N PHE A 181 11.06 -3.49 -3.30
CA PHE A 181 10.12 -4.29 -2.52
C PHE A 181 9.83 -3.61 -1.18
N GLY A 182 8.56 -3.57 -0.78
CA GLY A 182 8.14 -2.97 0.49
C GLY A 182 8.25 -1.45 0.51
N GLY A 183 8.60 -0.91 1.69
CA GLY A 183 8.67 0.54 1.93
C GLY A 183 7.33 1.15 2.35
N LYS A 184 7.39 2.42 2.71
CA LYS A 184 6.24 3.22 3.13
C LYS A 184 6.22 4.53 2.36
N TRP A 185 5.05 5.12 2.22
CA TRP A 185 4.92 6.46 1.65
C TRP A 185 5.80 7.50 2.37
N THR A 186 5.81 7.44 3.70
CA THR A 186 6.62 8.35 4.53
C THR A 186 8.13 8.14 4.39
N THR A 187 8.59 6.97 3.96
CA THR A 187 10.02 6.67 3.73
C THR A 187 10.44 6.80 2.27
N SER A 188 9.52 7.13 1.36
CA SER A 188 9.80 7.24 -0.08
C SER A 188 10.95 8.20 -0.42
N PRO A 189 11.13 9.36 0.27
CA PRO A 189 12.27 10.24 -0.03
C PRO A 189 13.62 9.62 0.31
N SER A 190 13.71 8.82 1.37
CA SER A 190 14.95 8.14 1.73
C SER A 190 15.27 6.99 0.78
N ILE A 191 14.24 6.27 0.33
CA ILE A 191 14.36 5.22 -0.68
C ILE A 191 14.87 5.83 -2.00
N ALA A 192 14.25 6.93 -2.43
CA ALA A 192 14.64 7.62 -3.66
C ALA A 192 16.12 8.10 -3.59
N ARG A 193 16.56 8.71 -2.50
CA ARG A 193 17.98 9.10 -2.31
C ARG A 193 18.91 7.90 -2.43
N LYS A 194 18.56 6.76 -1.82
CA LYS A 194 19.37 5.55 -1.93
C LYS A 194 19.46 5.05 -3.37
N ILE A 195 18.37 5.08 -4.12
CA ILE A 195 18.36 4.67 -5.53
C ILE A 195 19.26 5.59 -6.36
N VAL A 196 19.16 6.91 -6.17
CA VAL A 196 20.03 7.88 -6.88
C VAL A 196 21.52 7.61 -6.65
N THR A 197 21.92 7.05 -5.51
CA THR A 197 23.32 6.66 -5.28
C THR A 197 23.73 5.35 -5.95
N MET A 198 22.78 4.60 -6.54
CA MET A 198 23.00 3.31 -7.21
C MET A 198 23.01 3.42 -8.73
N ILE A 199 22.63 4.56 -9.27
CA ILE A 199 22.54 4.86 -10.70
C ILE A 199 23.55 5.94 -11.10
#